data_b801c52f78a410a7ce53b0739b9d5f68
#
_entry.id   b801c52f78a410a7ce53b0739b9d5f68
#
_cell.length_a   1.000
_cell.length_b   1.000
_cell.length_c   1.000
_cell.angle_alpha   90.00
_cell.angle_beta   90.00
_cell.angle_gamma   90.00
#
_symmetry.space_group_name_H-M   'P 1'
#
loop_
_entity.id
_entity.type
_entity.pdbx_description
1 polymer ?
#
loop_
_entity_poly.entity_id
_entity_poly.type
_entity_poly.pdbx_seq_one_letter_code
_entity_poly.pdbx_strand_id
1 'polypeptide(L)'
;DVRPVIPPEQRAVWEVSVRDFSQDAASGVRPAWRGKFMAFTQQGTTLHGDGIHPTCLNYLRRLGVKYVQLMPIFDFGSVDEAKPLLRQYNWGYDPTNYNVPEGSYSTDPTRGEVRIRECREMIAALHAAGIGVVMDVVYNHMYRNKNPLNDTVPCYFFRQNEDGSFSNGSGCGNEFASERPMARRYMIDSILYWAQEYHIDGFRFDLMGLYDVETINAVRAALDTLPGGRDILMYGEPWQGGGSQLHRYEANKANLAMLNERIGIFCDDTRDTIKGGCFNAREPGYVEGRPGSFWDIGGAVAAWCRSDRLPPHAPSQI
;
A
#
# COMPACT_ATOMS: atom_id res chain seq x y z
N ASP A 1 12.98 -5.20 17.41
CA ASP A 1 13.31 -4.96 16.01
C ASP A 1 13.57 -3.47 15.83
N VAL A 2 14.54 -3.13 14.98
CA VAL A 2 14.98 -1.74 14.76
C VAL A 2 14.64 -1.38 13.32
N ARG A 3 13.83 -0.33 13.14
CA ARG A 3 13.50 0.21 11.81
C ARG A 3 14.77 0.66 11.10
N PRO A 4 14.94 0.34 9.81
CA PRO A 4 16.06 0.86 9.03
C PRO A 4 15.88 2.37 8.80
N VAL A 5 16.95 3.14 8.99
CA VAL A 5 16.97 4.56 8.61
C VAL A 5 17.46 4.67 7.17
N ILE A 6 16.59 5.09 6.27
CA ILE A 6 16.85 5.11 4.83
C ILE A 6 16.82 6.56 4.33
N PRO A 7 17.96 7.10 3.86
CA PRO A 7 18.02 8.45 3.29
C PRO A 7 17.07 8.61 2.10
N PRO A 8 16.47 9.78 1.90
CA PRO A 8 15.51 10.02 0.81
C PRO A 8 16.00 9.61 -0.58
N GLU A 9 17.25 9.89 -0.90
CA GLU A 9 17.88 9.58 -2.19
C GLU A 9 18.11 8.08 -2.44
N GLN A 10 17.95 7.25 -1.39
CA GLN A 10 18.08 5.79 -1.50
C GLN A 10 16.73 5.07 -1.46
N ARG A 11 15.63 5.80 -1.35
CA ARG A 11 14.28 5.24 -1.24
C ARG A 11 13.82 4.66 -2.56
N ALA A 12 14.11 3.39 -2.79
CA ALA A 12 13.54 2.60 -3.88
C ALA A 12 12.52 1.62 -3.29
N VAL A 13 11.29 1.68 -3.80
CA VAL A 13 10.16 0.84 -3.34
C VAL A 13 9.91 -0.25 -4.37
N TRP A 14 9.76 -1.49 -3.92
CA TRP A 14 9.35 -2.61 -4.74
C TRP A 14 8.06 -3.22 -4.22
N GLU A 15 7.02 -3.20 -5.05
CA GLU A 15 5.72 -3.77 -4.72
C GLU A 15 5.72 -5.28 -4.89
N VAL A 16 5.09 -6.00 -3.95
CA VAL A 16 5.00 -7.45 -3.98
C VAL A 16 3.76 -7.98 -3.26
N SER A 17 3.16 -9.03 -3.82
CA SER A 17 2.17 -9.84 -3.12
C SER A 17 2.88 -10.85 -2.21
N VAL A 18 2.40 -11.02 -0.97
CA VAL A 18 2.91 -12.05 -0.04
C VAL A 18 2.83 -13.43 -0.66
N ARG A 19 1.71 -13.72 -1.34
CA ARG A 19 1.52 -15.00 -2.03
C ARG A 19 2.55 -15.18 -3.15
N ASP A 20 2.62 -14.23 -4.06
CA ASP A 20 3.39 -14.39 -5.31
C ASP A 20 4.90 -14.30 -5.09
N PHE A 21 5.33 -13.74 -3.94
CA PHE A 21 6.73 -13.70 -3.55
C PHE A 21 7.43 -15.06 -3.57
N SER A 22 6.71 -16.14 -3.24
CA SER A 22 7.31 -17.45 -3.06
C SER A 22 6.44 -18.64 -3.44
N GLN A 23 5.24 -18.41 -3.99
CA GLN A 23 4.28 -19.48 -4.28
C GLN A 23 4.81 -20.52 -5.28
N ASP A 24 5.64 -20.10 -6.24
CA ASP A 24 6.23 -21.01 -7.20
C ASP A 24 7.17 -22.01 -6.51
N ALA A 25 7.10 -23.27 -6.90
CA ALA A 25 7.99 -24.32 -6.39
C ALA A 25 9.47 -24.05 -6.70
N ALA A 26 9.73 -23.36 -7.80
CA ALA A 26 11.08 -22.94 -8.20
C ALA A 26 11.70 -21.87 -7.29
N SER A 27 10.92 -21.21 -6.42
CA SER A 27 11.40 -20.19 -5.49
C SER A 27 12.48 -20.69 -4.52
N GLY A 28 12.61 -22.01 -4.34
CA GLY A 28 13.51 -22.58 -3.35
C GLY A 28 13.02 -22.48 -1.91
N VAL A 29 11.84 -21.87 -1.69
CA VAL A 29 11.20 -21.81 -0.38
C VAL A 29 10.59 -23.15 -0.03
N ARG A 30 10.75 -23.59 1.23
CA ARG A 30 10.17 -24.86 1.70
C ARG A 30 8.64 -24.86 1.51
N PRO A 31 8.05 -26.01 1.13
CA PRO A 31 6.64 -26.10 0.74
C PRO A 31 5.64 -25.50 1.74
N ALA A 32 5.86 -25.71 3.04
CA ALA A 32 4.98 -25.20 4.10
C ALA A 32 4.95 -23.66 4.23
N TRP A 33 5.92 -22.96 3.66
CA TRP A 33 6.05 -21.50 3.75
C TRP A 33 5.76 -20.78 2.45
N ARG A 34 5.58 -21.50 1.34
CA ARG A 34 5.28 -20.88 0.04
C ARG A 34 3.99 -20.08 0.08
N GLY A 35 4.04 -18.86 -0.37
CA GLY A 35 2.92 -17.92 -0.36
C GLY A 35 2.52 -17.43 1.03
N LYS A 36 3.37 -17.58 2.04
CA LYS A 36 3.11 -17.25 3.44
C LYS A 36 4.06 -16.16 3.96
N PHE A 37 3.69 -15.49 5.07
CA PHE A 37 4.57 -14.55 5.78
C PHE A 37 5.95 -15.15 6.06
N MET A 38 5.99 -16.40 6.46
CA MET A 38 7.23 -17.09 6.81
C MET A 38 8.22 -17.25 5.64
N ALA A 39 7.78 -17.14 4.39
CA ALA A 39 8.67 -17.18 3.23
C ALA A 39 9.73 -16.06 3.25
N PHE A 40 9.38 -14.90 3.80
CA PHE A 40 10.28 -13.75 3.92
C PHE A 40 11.39 -13.96 4.96
N THR A 41 11.25 -14.93 5.85
CA THR A 41 12.27 -15.25 6.87
C THR A 41 13.31 -16.26 6.39
N GLN A 42 13.03 -16.98 5.27
CA GLN A 42 13.93 -18.03 4.78
C GLN A 42 15.13 -17.42 4.07
N GLN A 43 16.33 -17.77 4.54
CA GLN A 43 17.61 -17.33 3.99
C GLN A 43 18.12 -18.35 2.95
N GLY A 44 19.00 -17.89 2.05
CA GLY A 44 19.73 -18.76 1.14
C GLY A 44 18.91 -19.37 0.00
N THR A 45 17.70 -18.86 -0.27
CA THR A 45 16.86 -19.37 -1.36
C THR A 45 17.44 -19.03 -2.72
N THR A 46 17.39 -20.02 -3.62
CA THR A 46 17.83 -19.88 -5.03
C THR A 46 16.84 -20.60 -5.95
N LEU A 47 16.83 -20.20 -7.21
CA LEU A 47 15.95 -20.77 -8.24
C LEU A 47 16.20 -22.29 -8.37
N HIS A 48 15.18 -23.09 -8.15
CA HIS A 48 15.27 -24.56 -8.12
C HIS A 48 16.31 -25.12 -7.13
N GLY A 49 16.81 -24.31 -6.18
CA GLY A 49 17.89 -24.70 -5.30
C GLY A 49 19.27 -24.81 -5.96
N ASP A 50 19.49 -24.11 -7.06
CA ASP A 50 20.73 -24.17 -7.88
C ASP A 50 21.95 -23.56 -7.20
N GLY A 51 21.78 -22.82 -6.11
CA GLY A 51 22.88 -22.15 -5.39
C GLY A 51 23.46 -20.92 -6.11
N ILE A 52 22.93 -20.52 -7.27
CA ILE A 52 23.50 -19.48 -8.13
C ILE A 52 22.54 -18.29 -8.27
N HIS A 53 21.27 -18.54 -8.57
CA HIS A 53 20.28 -17.51 -8.87
C HIS A 53 19.44 -17.21 -7.63
N PRO A 54 19.73 -16.11 -6.89
CA PRO A 54 19.02 -15.80 -5.66
C PRO A 54 17.54 -15.51 -5.93
N THR A 55 16.69 -15.97 -5.02
CA THR A 55 15.26 -15.73 -5.02
C THR A 55 14.83 -15.07 -3.71
N CYS A 56 13.59 -14.63 -3.63
CA CYS A 56 12.96 -14.11 -2.42
C CYS A 56 13.82 -13.06 -1.70
N LEU A 57 14.04 -13.17 -0.40
CA LEU A 57 14.81 -12.20 0.39
C LEU A 57 16.24 -12.00 -0.13
N ASN A 58 16.88 -13.05 -0.61
CA ASN A 58 18.22 -12.94 -1.18
C ASN A 58 18.23 -12.14 -2.49
N TYR A 59 17.18 -12.26 -3.29
CA TYR A 59 17.01 -11.45 -4.50
C TYR A 59 16.81 -9.97 -4.16
N LEU A 60 15.97 -9.65 -3.17
CA LEU A 60 15.75 -8.28 -2.71
C LEU A 60 17.05 -7.61 -2.26
N ARG A 61 17.87 -8.34 -1.48
CA ARG A 61 19.19 -7.85 -1.06
C ARG A 61 20.11 -7.57 -2.25
N ARG A 62 20.13 -8.46 -3.24
CA ARG A 62 20.95 -8.29 -4.46
C ARG A 62 20.45 -7.14 -5.31
N LEU A 63 19.15 -6.97 -5.42
CA LEU A 63 18.51 -5.88 -6.17
C LEU A 63 18.80 -4.51 -5.54
N GLY A 64 19.01 -4.47 -4.23
CA GLY A 64 19.37 -3.26 -3.49
C GLY A 64 18.18 -2.33 -3.18
N VAL A 65 16.94 -2.80 -3.32
CA VAL A 65 15.76 -2.05 -2.92
C VAL A 65 15.77 -1.80 -1.41
N LYS A 66 15.23 -0.66 -1.01
CA LYS A 66 15.23 -0.23 0.38
C LYS A 66 13.87 -0.37 1.06
N TYR A 67 12.81 -0.42 0.29
CA TYR A 67 11.47 -0.67 0.80
C TYR A 67 10.77 -1.77 -0.02
N VAL A 68 10.03 -2.60 0.68
CA VAL A 68 9.04 -3.50 0.10
C VAL A 68 7.66 -2.94 0.42
N GLN A 69 6.88 -2.64 -0.61
CA GLN A 69 5.47 -2.35 -0.48
C GLN A 69 4.71 -3.65 -0.61
N LEU A 70 4.13 -4.09 0.49
CA LEU A 70 3.26 -5.27 0.50
C LEU A 70 1.88 -4.88 -0.04
N MET A 71 1.40 -5.58 -1.07
CA MET A 71 -0.02 -5.54 -1.42
C MET A 71 -0.86 -5.87 -0.18
N PRO A 72 -2.15 -5.50 -0.10
CA PRO A 72 -2.90 -5.52 1.14
C PRO A 72 -2.71 -6.80 1.96
N ILE A 73 -2.36 -6.62 3.22
CA ILE A 73 -2.17 -7.70 4.21
C ILE A 73 -3.22 -7.66 5.32
N PHE A 74 -4.22 -6.78 5.21
CA PHE A 74 -5.42 -6.85 6.03
C PHE A 74 -6.14 -8.16 5.77
N ASP A 75 -6.93 -8.60 6.75
CA ASP A 75 -7.89 -9.69 6.59
C ASP A 75 -8.93 -9.34 5.50
N PHE A 76 -8.97 -10.11 4.42
CA PHE A 76 -9.80 -9.87 3.24
C PHE A 76 -10.80 -11.01 2.98
N GLY A 77 -11.85 -10.75 2.19
CA GLY A 77 -13.09 -11.51 2.26
C GLY A 77 -13.27 -12.63 1.25
N SER A 78 -12.60 -12.63 0.11
CA SER A 78 -12.90 -13.59 -0.97
C SER A 78 -11.94 -14.79 -1.04
N VAL A 79 -11.27 -15.08 0.07
CA VAL A 79 -10.42 -16.25 0.26
C VAL A 79 -10.97 -17.13 1.39
N ASP A 80 -11.04 -18.42 1.16
CA ASP A 80 -11.27 -19.41 2.21
C ASP A 80 -9.92 -19.78 2.83
N GLU A 81 -9.62 -19.21 4.00
CA GLU A 81 -8.34 -19.38 4.69
C GLU A 81 -8.00 -20.84 5.00
N ALA A 82 -9.00 -21.72 5.10
CA ALA A 82 -8.81 -23.15 5.34
C ALA A 82 -8.34 -23.93 4.12
N LYS A 83 -8.36 -23.31 2.93
CA LYS A 83 -7.97 -23.95 1.68
C LYS A 83 -6.60 -23.47 1.17
N PRO A 84 -5.91 -24.30 0.36
CA PRO A 84 -4.63 -23.91 -0.22
C PRO A 84 -4.74 -22.66 -1.09
N LEU A 85 -3.87 -21.65 -0.87
CA LEU A 85 -3.79 -20.43 -1.66
C LEU A 85 -3.52 -20.64 -3.15
N LEU A 86 -2.91 -21.77 -3.53
CA LEU A 86 -2.61 -22.07 -4.93
C LEU A 86 -3.84 -22.01 -5.85
N ARG A 87 -5.03 -22.30 -5.29
CA ARG A 87 -6.30 -22.32 -6.04
C ARG A 87 -7.16 -21.07 -5.81
N GLN A 88 -6.67 -20.12 -5.06
CA GLN A 88 -7.39 -18.91 -4.69
C GLN A 88 -6.48 -17.71 -4.94
N TYR A 89 -6.83 -16.88 -5.92
CA TYR A 89 -6.07 -15.67 -6.22
C TYR A 89 -6.84 -14.45 -5.75
N ASN A 90 -6.20 -13.64 -4.91
CA ASN A 90 -6.73 -12.38 -4.43
C ASN A 90 -5.59 -11.38 -4.24
N TRP A 91 -5.80 -10.17 -4.66
CA TRP A 91 -4.85 -9.07 -4.45
C TRP A 91 -4.98 -8.43 -3.07
N GLY A 92 -6.09 -8.70 -2.33
CA GLY A 92 -6.34 -8.18 -0.99
C GLY A 92 -7.14 -6.89 -0.94
N TYR A 93 -7.67 -6.39 -2.06
CA TYR A 93 -8.45 -5.15 -2.12
C TYR A 93 -9.95 -5.36 -1.80
N ASP A 94 -10.27 -6.29 -0.94
CA ASP A 94 -11.62 -6.57 -0.44
C ASP A 94 -11.61 -6.78 1.09
N PRO A 95 -11.19 -5.74 1.87
CA PRO A 95 -10.94 -5.86 3.30
C PRO A 95 -12.20 -6.17 4.10
N THR A 96 -12.05 -7.06 5.10
CA THR A 96 -13.09 -7.39 6.09
C THR A 96 -12.74 -6.87 7.48
N ASN A 97 -11.46 -6.87 7.84
CA ASN A 97 -10.96 -6.34 9.11
C ASN A 97 -9.66 -5.55 8.90
N TYR A 98 -9.69 -4.25 9.18
CA TYR A 98 -8.52 -3.37 8.99
C TYR A 98 -7.38 -3.58 10.01
N ASN A 99 -7.66 -4.21 11.16
CA ASN A 99 -6.69 -4.32 12.26
C ASN A 99 -6.22 -5.77 12.50
N VAL A 100 -6.41 -6.65 11.53
CA VAL A 100 -6.06 -8.07 11.61
C VAL A 100 -5.25 -8.45 10.38
N PRO A 101 -4.08 -9.12 10.53
CA PRO A 101 -3.36 -9.68 9.39
C PRO A 101 -4.15 -10.80 8.70
N GLU A 102 -4.01 -10.93 7.39
CA GLU A 102 -4.64 -11.96 6.58
C GLU A 102 -4.23 -13.37 7.02
N GLY A 103 -5.23 -14.21 7.30
CA GLY A 103 -5.01 -15.56 7.81
C GLY A 103 -4.49 -16.53 6.77
N SER A 104 -4.87 -16.39 5.51
CA SER A 104 -4.37 -17.25 4.44
C SER A 104 -2.86 -17.13 4.21
N TYR A 105 -2.24 -16.03 4.66
CA TYR A 105 -0.79 -15.83 4.64
C TYR A 105 -0.07 -16.44 5.85
N SER A 106 -0.78 -16.94 6.85
CA SER A 106 -0.18 -17.65 7.98
C SER A 106 -0.06 -19.16 7.71
N THR A 107 0.82 -19.84 8.45
CA THR A 107 0.98 -21.29 8.37
C THR A 107 -0.17 -22.05 9.05
N ASP A 108 -0.88 -21.38 9.97
CA ASP A 108 -2.07 -21.91 10.63
C ASP A 108 -3.15 -20.82 10.74
N PRO A 109 -4.09 -20.73 9.79
CA PRO A 109 -5.13 -19.71 9.79
C PRO A 109 -6.18 -19.91 10.89
N THR A 110 -6.24 -21.09 11.51
CA THR A 110 -7.23 -21.40 12.57
C THR A 110 -6.86 -20.77 13.91
N ARG A 111 -5.63 -20.28 14.04
CA ARG A 111 -5.07 -19.68 15.25
C ARG A 111 -4.66 -18.24 15.02
N GLY A 112 -5.44 -17.29 15.58
CA GLY A 112 -5.22 -15.85 15.38
C GLY A 112 -3.83 -15.37 15.81
N GLU A 113 -3.27 -15.92 16.90
CA GLU A 113 -1.94 -15.59 17.36
C GLU A 113 -0.81 -16.01 16.39
N VAL A 114 -1.05 -16.99 15.54
CA VAL A 114 -0.07 -17.45 14.55
C VAL A 114 0.07 -16.40 13.46
N ARG A 115 -1.05 -15.89 12.89
CA ARG A 115 -0.99 -14.85 11.86
C ARG A 115 -0.32 -13.57 12.36
N ILE A 116 -0.59 -13.17 13.62
CA ILE A 116 0.01 -11.99 14.23
C ILE A 116 1.53 -12.17 14.37
N ARG A 117 1.97 -13.30 14.94
CA ARG A 117 3.38 -13.61 15.13
C ARG A 117 4.13 -13.67 13.81
N GLU A 118 3.62 -14.43 12.84
CA GLU A 118 4.29 -14.63 11.55
C GLU A 118 4.37 -13.35 10.72
N CYS A 119 3.35 -12.50 10.76
CA CYS A 119 3.40 -11.17 10.15
C CYS A 119 4.53 -10.32 10.79
N ARG A 120 4.65 -10.31 12.11
CA ARG A 120 5.75 -9.62 12.82
C ARG A 120 7.12 -10.23 12.51
N GLU A 121 7.24 -11.55 12.39
CA GLU A 121 8.48 -12.23 12.01
C GLU A 121 8.92 -11.87 10.58
N MET A 122 7.97 -11.77 9.64
CA MET A 122 8.23 -11.28 8.29
C MET A 122 8.83 -9.87 8.31
N ILE A 123 8.19 -8.94 9.00
CA ILE A 123 8.64 -7.55 9.10
C ILE A 123 10.03 -7.49 9.75
N ALA A 124 10.24 -8.20 10.84
CA ALA A 124 11.53 -8.27 11.52
C ALA A 124 12.65 -8.82 10.61
N ALA A 125 12.35 -9.81 9.76
CA ALA A 125 13.30 -10.36 8.80
C ALA A 125 13.68 -9.36 7.70
N LEU A 126 12.73 -8.57 7.22
CA LEU A 126 12.97 -7.49 6.27
C LEU A 126 13.81 -6.38 6.91
N HIS A 127 13.51 -5.95 8.13
CA HIS A 127 14.31 -4.98 8.87
C HIS A 127 15.75 -5.48 9.11
N ALA A 128 15.92 -6.74 9.49
CA ALA A 128 17.25 -7.35 9.64
C ALA A 128 18.03 -7.39 8.31
N ALA A 129 17.35 -7.32 7.18
CA ALA A 129 17.95 -7.19 5.86
C ALA A 129 18.22 -5.73 5.44
N GLY A 130 17.89 -4.74 6.29
CA GLY A 130 17.99 -3.31 5.99
C GLY A 130 16.91 -2.81 5.01
N ILE A 131 15.75 -3.48 4.98
CA ILE A 131 14.62 -3.20 4.09
C ILE A 131 13.43 -2.75 4.94
N GLY A 132 12.92 -1.55 4.70
CA GLY A 132 11.70 -1.04 5.30
C GLY A 132 10.45 -1.67 4.68
N VAL A 133 9.35 -1.64 5.41
CA VAL A 133 8.08 -2.24 4.99
C VAL A 133 7.01 -1.16 4.83
N VAL A 134 6.47 -1.04 3.63
CA VAL A 134 5.31 -0.21 3.34
C VAL A 134 4.08 -1.11 3.25
N MET A 135 3.04 -0.71 3.96
CA MET A 135 1.74 -1.40 3.94
C MET A 135 0.77 -0.69 3.01
N ASP A 136 0.20 -1.43 2.07
CA ASP A 136 -0.91 -0.95 1.25
C ASP A 136 -2.19 -0.98 2.07
N VAL A 137 -2.82 0.18 2.27
CA VAL A 137 -3.99 0.33 3.13
C VAL A 137 -5.23 0.71 2.33
N VAL A 138 -6.29 -0.07 2.51
CA VAL A 138 -7.53 -0.01 1.74
C VAL A 138 -8.68 0.42 2.67
N TYR A 139 -8.58 1.63 3.26
CA TYR A 139 -9.67 2.14 4.11
C TYR A 139 -10.83 2.71 3.31
N ASN A 140 -10.70 2.85 1.99
CA ASN A 140 -11.70 3.50 1.15
C ASN A 140 -13.02 2.72 1.03
N HIS A 141 -13.02 1.41 1.30
CA HIS A 141 -14.20 0.56 1.30
C HIS A 141 -14.00 -0.71 2.16
N MET A 142 -15.08 -1.43 2.40
CA MET A 142 -15.06 -2.80 2.92
C MET A 142 -15.69 -3.77 1.90
N TYR A 143 -15.31 -5.03 2.00
CA TYR A 143 -15.74 -6.09 1.08
C TYR A 143 -17.27 -6.16 0.91
N ARG A 144 -18.02 -5.94 2.00
CA ARG A 144 -19.50 -6.00 1.98
C ARG A 144 -20.10 -4.83 2.71
N ASN A 145 -21.32 -4.44 2.28
CA ASN A 145 -22.12 -3.41 2.99
C ASN A 145 -22.55 -3.88 4.38
N LYS A 146 -22.78 -5.19 4.55
CA LYS A 146 -22.94 -5.79 5.88
C LYS A 146 -21.55 -6.10 6.43
N ASN A 147 -21.12 -5.28 7.38
CA ASN A 147 -19.80 -5.34 8.00
C ASN A 147 -19.85 -4.79 9.43
N PRO A 148 -18.85 -5.09 10.29
CA PRO A 148 -18.88 -4.71 11.71
C PRO A 148 -19.10 -3.20 11.96
N LEU A 149 -18.55 -2.32 11.13
CA LEU A 149 -18.71 -0.87 11.30
C LEU A 149 -20.14 -0.44 11.02
N ASN A 150 -20.73 -0.92 9.94
CA ASN A 150 -22.10 -0.58 9.57
C ASN A 150 -23.14 -1.28 10.45
N ASP A 151 -22.85 -2.48 10.95
CA ASP A 151 -23.72 -3.20 11.88
C ASP A 151 -23.71 -2.54 13.27
N THR A 152 -22.60 -1.93 13.69
CA THR A 152 -22.47 -1.23 14.98
C THR A 152 -23.12 0.15 14.95
N VAL A 153 -22.83 0.95 13.93
CA VAL A 153 -23.39 2.30 13.74
C VAL A 153 -23.86 2.45 12.31
N PRO A 154 -25.08 2.01 11.99
CA PRO A 154 -25.63 2.08 10.64
C PRO A 154 -25.54 3.48 10.03
N CYS A 155 -25.17 3.56 8.76
CA CYS A 155 -25.11 4.79 7.98
C CYS A 155 -24.09 5.84 8.46
N TYR A 156 -23.18 5.49 9.39
CA TYR A 156 -22.19 6.46 9.88
C TYR A 156 -20.85 6.36 9.17
N PHE A 157 -20.31 5.16 9.00
CA PHE A 157 -18.95 4.98 8.49
C PHE A 157 -18.86 5.01 6.97
N PHE A 158 -19.99 4.91 6.27
CA PHE A 158 -20.04 4.89 4.80
C PHE A 158 -20.91 6.01 4.26
N ARG A 159 -20.47 6.62 3.16
CA ARG A 159 -21.22 7.67 2.45
C ARG A 159 -22.44 7.06 1.77
N GLN A 160 -23.48 7.85 1.70
CA GLN A 160 -24.75 7.46 1.07
C GLN A 160 -25.17 8.48 0.02
N ASN A 161 -25.88 8.01 -0.99
CA ASN A 161 -26.60 8.79 -1.94
C ASN A 161 -27.88 9.38 -1.28
N GLU A 162 -28.54 10.32 -1.98
CA GLU A 162 -29.78 10.95 -1.48
C GLU A 162 -30.91 9.95 -1.25
N ASP A 163 -30.95 8.83 -1.97
CA ASP A 163 -31.93 7.76 -1.84
C ASP A 163 -31.63 6.77 -0.70
N GLY A 164 -30.54 6.99 0.06
CA GLY A 164 -30.08 6.14 1.14
C GLY A 164 -29.27 4.91 0.72
N SER A 165 -29.05 4.70 -0.58
CA SER A 165 -28.12 3.67 -1.06
C SER A 165 -26.66 4.04 -0.76
N PHE A 166 -25.77 3.06 -0.69
CA PHE A 166 -24.34 3.34 -0.50
C PHE A 166 -23.73 4.03 -1.71
N SER A 167 -22.95 5.09 -1.48
CA SER A 167 -22.10 5.68 -2.51
C SER A 167 -21.03 4.67 -2.93
N ASN A 168 -20.63 4.74 -4.21
CA ASN A 168 -19.72 3.77 -4.83
C ASN A 168 -18.49 4.42 -5.48
N GLY A 169 -17.93 5.44 -4.85
CA GLY A 169 -16.70 6.08 -5.32
C GLY A 169 -15.48 5.15 -5.37
N SER A 170 -15.50 4.06 -4.61
CA SER A 170 -14.49 3.00 -4.68
C SER A 170 -14.63 2.11 -5.92
N GLY A 171 -15.83 2.03 -6.51
CA GLY A 171 -16.16 1.01 -7.52
C GLY A 171 -16.45 -0.39 -6.93
N CYS A 172 -16.40 -0.53 -5.57
CA CYS A 172 -16.52 -1.81 -4.85
C CYS A 172 -17.82 -1.95 -4.05
N GLY A 173 -18.79 -1.05 -4.24
CA GLY A 173 -20.13 -1.13 -3.66
C GLY A 173 -20.36 -0.31 -2.40
N ASN A 174 -19.35 0.29 -1.80
CA ASN A 174 -19.44 1.24 -0.71
C ASN A 174 -18.23 2.18 -0.69
N GLU A 175 -18.30 3.22 0.12
CA GLU A 175 -17.30 4.28 0.20
C GLU A 175 -17.21 4.80 1.63
N PHE A 176 -16.01 4.72 2.21
CA PHE A 176 -15.78 5.11 3.61
C PHE A 176 -15.86 6.64 3.79
N ALA A 177 -16.56 7.08 4.81
CA ALA A 177 -16.81 8.49 5.12
C ALA A 177 -15.71 9.09 6.01
N SER A 178 -14.51 9.27 5.46
CA SER A 178 -13.31 9.73 6.17
C SER A 178 -13.47 11.09 6.85
N GLU A 179 -14.32 11.96 6.29
CA GLU A 179 -14.61 13.29 6.80
C GLU A 179 -15.39 13.29 8.14
N ARG A 180 -15.97 12.15 8.51
CA ARG A 180 -16.73 12.03 9.78
C ARG A 180 -15.78 11.82 10.95
N PRO A 181 -15.98 12.53 12.09
CA PRO A 181 -14.99 12.54 13.18
C PRO A 181 -14.58 11.16 13.70
N MET A 182 -15.54 10.24 13.91
CA MET A 182 -15.22 8.91 14.43
C MET A 182 -14.65 7.98 13.35
N ALA A 183 -14.98 8.19 12.07
CA ALA A 183 -14.39 7.47 10.96
C ALA A 183 -12.90 7.87 10.78
N ARG A 184 -12.61 9.17 10.81
CA ARG A 184 -11.24 9.71 10.85
C ARG A 184 -10.46 9.16 12.04
N ARG A 185 -11.04 9.18 13.22
CA ARG A 185 -10.44 8.63 14.44
C ARG A 185 -10.10 7.16 14.29
N TYR A 186 -11.00 6.37 13.73
CA TYR A 186 -10.78 4.95 13.47
C TYR A 186 -9.60 4.70 12.52
N MET A 187 -9.51 5.47 11.42
CA MET A 187 -8.35 5.40 10.51
C MET A 187 -7.04 5.73 11.21
N ILE A 188 -7.02 6.83 11.98
CA ILE A 188 -5.81 7.26 12.70
C ILE A 188 -5.38 6.18 13.69
N ASP A 189 -6.29 5.68 14.52
CA ASP A 189 -5.99 4.66 15.52
C ASP A 189 -5.48 3.37 14.86
N SER A 190 -6.06 2.97 13.72
CA SER A 190 -5.61 1.81 12.94
C SER A 190 -4.19 1.99 12.38
N ILE A 191 -3.90 3.13 11.77
CA ILE A 191 -2.57 3.45 11.24
C ILE A 191 -1.52 3.47 12.36
N LEU A 192 -1.83 4.10 13.49
CA LEU A 192 -0.93 4.11 14.65
C LEU A 192 -0.70 2.71 15.21
N TYR A 193 -1.73 1.87 15.26
CA TYR A 193 -1.63 0.47 15.67
C TYR A 193 -0.63 -0.30 14.79
N TRP A 194 -0.75 -0.22 13.45
CA TRP A 194 0.17 -0.88 12.55
C TRP A 194 1.59 -0.32 12.65
N ALA A 195 1.72 0.99 12.80
CA ALA A 195 3.04 1.63 12.97
C ALA A 195 3.73 1.22 14.27
N GLN A 196 2.98 1.06 15.37
CA GLN A 196 3.54 0.76 16.69
C GLN A 196 3.71 -0.74 16.95
N GLU A 197 2.67 -1.53 16.63
CA GLU A 197 2.63 -2.96 16.97
C GLU A 197 3.33 -3.85 15.95
N TYR A 198 3.41 -3.41 14.69
CA TYR A 198 4.07 -4.14 13.61
C TYR A 198 5.31 -3.43 13.07
N HIS A 199 5.61 -2.23 13.55
CA HIS A 199 6.75 -1.42 13.11
C HIS A 199 6.75 -1.13 11.60
N ILE A 200 5.58 -0.90 11.03
CA ILE A 200 5.44 -0.52 9.62
C ILE A 200 6.15 0.81 9.35
N ASP A 201 6.93 0.88 8.27
CA ASP A 201 7.79 2.02 7.90
C ASP A 201 7.16 2.95 6.86
N GLY A 202 6.00 2.58 6.34
CA GLY A 202 5.28 3.41 5.39
C GLY A 202 3.88 2.91 5.13
N PHE A 203 3.04 3.81 4.62
CA PHE A 203 1.65 3.51 4.24
C PHE A 203 1.37 4.05 2.84
N ARG A 204 0.92 3.18 1.95
CA ARG A 204 0.39 3.52 0.63
C ARG A 204 -1.12 3.48 0.70
N PHE A 205 -1.78 4.60 0.42
CA PHE A 205 -3.23 4.70 0.46
C PHE A 205 -3.82 4.37 -0.91
N ASP A 206 -4.54 3.26 -0.96
CA ASP A 206 -5.36 2.88 -2.10
C ASP A 206 -6.45 3.92 -2.31
N LEU A 207 -6.67 4.34 -3.58
CA LEU A 207 -7.65 5.35 -3.97
C LEU A 207 -7.68 6.55 -3.01
N MET A 208 -6.51 7.16 -2.75
CA MET A 208 -6.38 8.27 -1.80
C MET A 208 -7.29 9.44 -2.12
N GLY A 209 -7.67 9.61 -3.40
CA GLY A 209 -8.65 10.62 -3.83
C GLY A 209 -10.06 10.43 -3.25
N LEU A 210 -10.35 9.33 -2.57
CA LEU A 210 -11.61 9.10 -1.84
C LEU A 210 -11.60 9.64 -0.41
N TYR A 211 -10.46 10.07 0.11
CA TYR A 211 -10.36 10.67 1.44
C TYR A 211 -10.29 12.19 1.34
N ASP A 212 -10.81 12.85 2.35
CA ASP A 212 -10.66 14.30 2.47
C ASP A 212 -9.24 14.69 2.90
N VAL A 213 -8.78 15.85 2.40
CA VAL A 213 -7.45 16.40 2.70
C VAL A 213 -7.21 16.52 4.21
N GLU A 214 -8.24 16.93 4.97
CA GLU A 214 -8.12 17.11 6.42
C GLU A 214 -7.79 15.79 7.12
N THR A 215 -8.45 14.69 6.72
CA THR A 215 -8.19 13.35 7.28
C THR A 215 -6.79 12.87 6.93
N ILE A 216 -6.36 13.00 5.69
CA ILE A 216 -5.03 12.55 5.26
C ILE A 216 -3.93 13.36 5.97
N ASN A 217 -4.11 14.68 6.11
CA ASN A 217 -3.19 15.51 6.89
C ASN A 217 -3.20 15.15 8.40
N ALA A 218 -4.36 14.81 8.97
CA ALA A 218 -4.47 14.39 10.36
C ALA A 218 -3.76 13.05 10.61
N VAL A 219 -3.84 12.09 9.69
CA VAL A 219 -3.07 10.84 9.73
C VAL A 219 -1.57 11.14 9.74
N ARG A 220 -1.07 12.02 8.85
CA ARG A 220 0.33 12.42 8.83
C ARG A 220 0.77 13.05 10.15
N ALA A 221 -0.03 13.99 10.66
CA ALA A 221 0.25 14.64 11.94
C ALA A 221 0.29 13.64 13.11
N ALA A 222 -0.60 12.66 13.12
CA ALA A 222 -0.62 11.61 14.15
C ALA A 222 0.65 10.73 14.07
N LEU A 223 1.04 10.28 12.88
CA LEU A 223 2.28 9.53 12.68
C LEU A 223 3.50 10.32 13.18
N ASP A 224 3.54 11.63 12.97
CA ASP A 224 4.64 12.50 13.40
C ASP A 224 4.83 12.55 14.93
N THR A 225 3.81 12.19 15.70
CA THR A 225 3.90 12.12 17.17
C THR A 225 4.67 10.90 17.67
N LEU A 226 4.85 9.88 16.82
CA LEU A 226 5.56 8.66 17.19
C LEU A 226 7.09 8.88 17.18
N PRO A 227 7.84 8.17 18.04
CA PRO A 227 9.29 8.12 17.91
C PRO A 227 9.71 7.64 16.52
N GLY A 228 10.50 8.46 15.79
CA GLY A 228 10.85 8.19 14.39
C GLY A 228 9.70 8.30 13.39
N GLY A 229 8.54 8.79 13.81
CA GLY A 229 7.33 8.87 12.99
C GLY A 229 7.47 9.77 11.76
N ARG A 230 8.37 10.77 11.82
CA ARG A 230 8.69 11.64 10.67
C ARG A 230 9.34 10.90 9.50
N ASP A 231 9.98 9.76 9.76
CA ASP A 231 10.63 8.93 8.75
C ASP A 231 9.68 7.88 8.15
N ILE A 232 8.49 7.69 8.73
CA ILE A 232 7.47 6.82 8.19
C ILE A 232 6.95 7.42 6.89
N LEU A 233 7.07 6.67 5.79
CA LEU A 233 6.58 7.08 4.48
C LEU A 233 5.06 7.15 4.47
N MET A 234 4.51 8.11 3.73
CA MET A 234 3.07 8.22 3.49
C MET A 234 2.84 8.74 2.08
N TYR A 235 2.14 7.96 1.28
CA TYR A 235 1.80 8.32 -0.10
C TYR A 235 0.55 7.56 -0.55
N GLY A 236 -0.01 7.93 -1.70
CA GLY A 236 -1.18 7.23 -2.21
C GLY A 236 -1.58 7.61 -3.63
N GLU A 237 -2.62 6.95 -4.09
CA GLU A 237 -3.20 7.16 -5.41
C GLU A 237 -4.09 8.40 -5.41
N PRO A 238 -3.75 9.44 -6.21
CA PRO A 238 -4.49 10.70 -6.21
C PRO A 238 -5.74 10.67 -7.09
N TRP A 239 -6.45 9.54 -7.13
CA TRP A 239 -7.67 9.31 -7.93
C TRP A 239 -8.71 8.47 -7.17
N GLN A 240 -9.85 8.26 -7.81
CA GLN A 240 -11.00 7.49 -7.33
C GLN A 240 -11.31 6.34 -8.28
N GLY A 241 -12.11 5.36 -7.84
CA GLY A 241 -12.63 4.28 -8.70
C GLY A 241 -13.91 4.64 -9.44
N GLY A 242 -14.68 5.62 -8.94
CA GLY A 242 -15.96 6.08 -9.50
C GLY A 242 -16.37 7.44 -8.96
N GLY A 243 -17.63 7.80 -9.13
CA GLY A 243 -18.18 9.04 -8.57
C GLY A 243 -18.33 8.97 -7.06
N SER A 244 -17.80 9.95 -6.34
CA SER A 244 -17.83 10.03 -4.88
C SER A 244 -18.91 10.99 -4.36
N GLN A 245 -19.45 10.70 -3.18
CA GLN A 245 -20.29 11.62 -2.39
C GLN A 245 -19.47 12.38 -1.33
N LEU A 246 -18.16 12.52 -1.53
CA LEU A 246 -17.32 13.36 -0.69
C LEU A 246 -17.53 14.85 -1.06
N HIS A 247 -18.20 15.59 -0.19
CA HIS A 247 -18.44 17.03 -0.35
C HIS A 247 -17.38 17.87 0.39
N ARG A 248 -16.11 17.49 0.25
CA ARG A 248 -14.93 18.13 0.83
C ARG A 248 -13.80 18.17 -0.20
N TYR A 249 -12.70 18.85 0.11
CA TYR A 249 -11.49 18.77 -0.70
C TYR A 249 -10.92 17.35 -0.67
N GLU A 250 -10.87 16.73 -1.81
CA GLU A 250 -10.32 15.38 -2.00
C GLU A 250 -8.80 15.39 -1.97
N ALA A 251 -8.17 14.36 -1.40
CA ALA A 251 -6.72 14.19 -1.40
C ALA A 251 -6.23 13.71 -2.79
N ASN A 252 -6.37 14.55 -3.79
CA ASN A 252 -6.07 14.28 -5.19
C ASN A 252 -5.10 15.31 -5.80
N LYS A 253 -4.73 15.16 -7.07
CA LYS A 253 -3.82 16.07 -7.78
C LYS A 253 -4.28 17.54 -7.75
N ALA A 254 -5.60 17.80 -7.85
CA ALA A 254 -6.11 19.17 -7.90
C ALA A 254 -5.91 19.91 -6.57
N ASN A 255 -5.85 19.19 -5.47
CA ASN A 255 -5.70 19.73 -4.11
C ASN A 255 -4.32 19.45 -3.50
N LEU A 256 -3.34 19.11 -4.33
CA LEU A 256 -1.99 18.73 -3.90
C LEU A 256 -1.34 19.77 -2.96
N ALA A 257 -1.53 21.05 -3.26
CA ALA A 257 -1.00 22.15 -2.44
C ALA A 257 -1.61 22.22 -1.02
N MET A 258 -2.71 21.52 -0.76
CA MET A 258 -3.36 21.45 0.55
C MET A 258 -2.87 20.25 1.38
N LEU A 259 -2.20 19.29 0.77
CA LEU A 259 -1.59 18.16 1.48
C LEU A 259 -0.30 18.59 2.17
N ASN A 260 0.01 17.94 3.29
CA ASN A 260 1.30 18.11 3.95
C ASN A 260 2.44 17.71 3.00
N GLU A 261 3.53 18.47 2.98
CA GLU A 261 4.69 18.27 2.09
C GLU A 261 5.36 16.88 2.17
N ARG A 262 5.11 16.13 3.25
CA ARG A 262 5.61 14.76 3.46
C ARG A 262 4.60 13.67 3.08
N ILE A 263 3.54 14.04 2.36
CA ILE A 263 2.61 13.10 1.74
C ILE A 263 2.89 13.07 0.25
N GLY A 264 3.35 11.93 -0.24
CA GLY A 264 3.59 11.71 -1.67
C GLY A 264 2.31 11.33 -2.42
N ILE A 265 2.33 11.52 -3.73
CA ILE A 265 1.31 10.99 -4.64
C ILE A 265 1.98 10.31 -5.83
N PHE A 266 1.31 9.32 -6.40
CA PHE A 266 1.78 8.74 -7.67
C PHE A 266 1.70 9.75 -8.80
N CYS A 267 2.77 9.78 -9.61
CA CYS A 267 2.88 10.65 -10.78
C CYS A 267 2.62 9.83 -12.06
N ASP A 268 1.35 9.71 -12.43
CA ASP A 268 0.92 9.03 -13.66
C ASP A 268 1.45 9.71 -14.92
N ASP A 269 1.57 11.04 -14.94
CA ASP A 269 2.15 11.77 -16.08
C ASP A 269 3.59 11.32 -16.37
N THR A 270 4.43 11.21 -15.34
CA THR A 270 5.81 10.71 -15.50
C THR A 270 5.83 9.24 -15.91
N ARG A 271 5.01 8.41 -15.26
CA ARG A 271 4.87 6.99 -15.61
C ARG A 271 4.51 6.81 -17.07
N ASP A 272 3.48 7.51 -17.54
CA ASP A 272 2.95 7.36 -18.90
C ASP A 272 3.89 7.97 -19.95
N THR A 273 4.61 9.02 -19.61
CA THR A 273 5.69 9.57 -20.45
C THR A 273 6.80 8.55 -20.67
N ILE A 274 7.20 7.83 -19.63
CA ILE A 274 8.29 6.83 -19.72
C ILE A 274 7.81 5.54 -20.35
N LYS A 275 6.74 4.95 -19.81
CA LYS A 275 6.25 3.60 -20.13
C LYS A 275 5.24 3.60 -21.28
N GLY A 276 4.42 4.66 -21.41
CA GLY A 276 3.22 4.67 -22.25
C GLY A 276 1.94 4.46 -21.45
N GLY A 277 0.79 4.62 -22.11
CA GLY A 277 -0.53 4.54 -21.48
C GLY A 277 -0.78 3.20 -20.79
N CYS A 278 -1.21 3.23 -19.54
CA CYS A 278 -1.52 2.02 -18.77
C CYS A 278 -2.77 1.29 -19.26
N PHE A 279 -3.72 2.04 -19.82
CA PHE A 279 -5.02 1.52 -20.24
C PHE A 279 -5.15 1.36 -21.75
N ASN A 280 -4.14 1.81 -22.51
CA ASN A 280 -4.13 1.75 -23.95
C ASN A 280 -2.74 1.34 -24.47
N ALA A 281 -2.61 0.08 -24.85
CA ALA A 281 -1.35 -0.47 -25.37
C ALA A 281 -0.87 0.19 -26.69
N ARG A 282 -1.71 1.05 -27.32
CA ARG A 282 -1.35 1.80 -28.53
C ARG A 282 -0.77 3.18 -28.25
N GLU A 283 -0.64 3.55 -27.00
CA GLU A 283 -0.01 4.79 -26.54
C GLU A 283 1.40 4.51 -26.04
N PRO A 284 2.43 4.48 -26.95
CA PRO A 284 3.80 4.18 -26.57
C PRO A 284 4.40 5.31 -25.75
N GLY A 285 5.26 4.97 -24.79
CA GLY A 285 6.10 5.91 -24.06
C GLY A 285 7.51 6.04 -24.65
N TYR A 286 8.38 6.72 -23.92
CA TYR A 286 9.76 6.93 -24.33
C TYR A 286 10.52 5.60 -24.56
N VAL A 287 10.38 4.65 -23.68
CA VAL A 287 11.07 3.35 -23.78
C VAL A 287 10.59 2.51 -24.97
N GLU A 288 9.43 2.81 -25.52
CA GLU A 288 8.85 2.18 -26.69
C GLU A 288 9.07 3.02 -27.98
N GLY A 289 9.86 4.08 -27.89
CA GLY A 289 10.26 4.89 -29.04
C GLY A 289 9.26 5.93 -29.52
N ARG A 290 8.37 6.43 -28.64
CA ARG A 290 7.42 7.51 -28.96
C ARG A 290 8.16 8.75 -29.48
N PRO A 291 7.82 9.27 -30.66
CA PRO A 291 8.38 10.53 -31.17
C PRO A 291 8.08 11.71 -30.23
N GLY A 292 9.11 12.51 -29.90
CA GLY A 292 8.95 13.70 -29.05
C GLY A 292 9.01 13.46 -27.55
N SER A 293 8.89 12.22 -27.08
CA SER A 293 8.91 11.88 -25.64
C SER A 293 10.22 12.28 -24.92
N PHE A 294 11.33 12.49 -25.66
CA PHE A 294 12.55 13.02 -25.10
C PHE A 294 12.34 14.39 -24.41
N TRP A 295 11.53 15.26 -25.01
CA TRP A 295 11.22 16.58 -24.45
C TRP A 295 10.31 16.46 -23.21
N ASP A 296 9.38 15.50 -23.20
CA ASP A 296 8.50 15.24 -22.08
C ASP A 296 9.30 14.72 -20.88
N ILE A 297 10.24 13.79 -21.11
CA ILE A 297 11.17 13.32 -20.07
C ILE A 297 12.10 14.44 -19.62
N GLY A 298 12.66 15.22 -20.55
CA GLY A 298 13.47 16.37 -20.21
C GLY A 298 12.72 17.38 -19.33
N GLY A 299 11.44 17.58 -19.60
CA GLY A 299 10.55 18.39 -18.77
C GLY A 299 10.33 17.81 -17.38
N ALA A 300 10.08 16.51 -17.26
CA ALA A 300 9.90 15.81 -15.99
C ALA A 300 11.18 15.86 -15.14
N VAL A 301 12.33 15.54 -15.72
CA VAL A 301 13.64 15.62 -15.04
C VAL A 301 13.95 17.05 -14.62
N ALA A 302 13.69 18.04 -15.48
CA ALA A 302 13.88 19.43 -15.15
C ALA A 302 12.93 19.94 -14.05
N ALA A 303 11.73 19.37 -13.95
CA ALA A 303 10.81 19.64 -12.85
C ALA A 303 11.33 19.04 -11.54
N TRP A 304 11.85 17.80 -11.56
CA TRP A 304 12.49 17.17 -10.40
C TRP A 304 13.72 17.94 -9.91
N CYS A 305 14.60 18.34 -10.83
CA CYS A 305 15.79 19.11 -10.50
C CYS A 305 15.47 20.52 -9.95
N ARG A 306 14.26 21.02 -10.19
CA ARG A 306 13.77 22.31 -9.66
C ARG A 306 12.92 22.15 -8.42
N SER A 307 12.71 20.94 -7.92
CA SER A 307 11.86 20.65 -6.77
C SER A 307 12.36 21.31 -5.47
N ASP A 308 13.66 21.53 -5.34
CA ASP A 308 14.29 22.30 -4.28
C ASP A 308 14.00 23.82 -4.36
N ARG A 309 13.46 24.30 -5.48
CA ARG A 309 12.97 25.67 -5.68
C ARG A 309 11.44 25.78 -5.67
N LEU A 310 10.72 24.67 -5.53
CA LEU A 310 9.29 24.71 -5.27
C LEU A 310 9.05 25.35 -3.90
N PRO A 311 7.94 26.10 -3.73
CA PRO A 311 7.62 26.65 -2.41
C PRO A 311 7.67 25.53 -1.37
N PRO A 312 8.09 25.82 -0.12
CA PRO A 312 8.29 24.81 0.92
C PRO A 312 7.04 23.98 1.28
N HIS A 313 5.97 24.13 0.55
CA HIS A 313 4.66 23.48 0.74
C HIS A 313 4.19 22.65 -0.44
N ALA A 314 5.01 22.42 -1.47
CA ALA A 314 4.61 21.51 -2.55
C ALA A 314 4.88 20.07 -2.12
N PRO A 315 3.85 19.18 -2.07
CA PRO A 315 4.05 17.77 -1.78
C PRO A 315 4.99 17.11 -2.79
N SER A 316 5.85 16.22 -2.32
CA SER A 316 6.75 15.47 -3.21
C SER A 316 5.94 14.49 -4.06
N GLN A 317 6.13 14.51 -5.36
CA GLN A 317 5.67 13.46 -6.25
C GLN A 317 6.66 12.28 -6.17
N ILE A 318 6.13 11.07 -6.04
CA ILE A 318 6.91 9.83 -6.02
C ILE A 318 6.86 9.20 -7.42
#